data_a1077970ddd9ab5c88f8b59e63a18186
#
_entry.id   a1077970ddd9ab5c88f8b59e63a18186
#
_cell.length_a   1.000
_cell.length_b   1.000
_cell.length_c   1.000
_cell.angle_alpha   90.00
_cell.angle_beta   90.00
_cell.angle_gamma   90.00
#
_symmetry.space_group_name_H-M   'P 1'
#
loop_
_entity.id
_entity.type
_entity.pdbx_description
1 polymer ?
#
loop_
_entity_poly.entity_id
_entity_poly.type
_entity_poly.pdbx_seq_one_letter_code
_entity_poly.pdbx_strand_id
1 'polypeptide(L)'
;MIENEAIEAFNKRLTVDLNNIKKMTPSQLDRVKDLGSQAENLLKNKDFAYFIHSFKFDRVDVLTEIVAHTEVDNNMRVAISNQLAGLDEFVKSLKRAVYFKNRVVSHQTGQVTSEDPIA
;
A
#
# COMPACT_ATOMS: atom_id res chain seq x y z
N MET A 1 -18.39 -2.95 -7.62
CA MET A 1 -18.09 -1.68 -6.94
C MET A 1 -17.30 -1.95 -5.68
N ILE A 2 -16.63 -0.96 -5.15
CA ILE A 2 -15.75 -1.08 -3.99
C ILE A 2 -16.45 -1.76 -2.80
N GLU A 3 -17.75 -1.44 -2.59
CA GLU A 3 -18.52 -1.94 -1.45
C GLU A 3 -18.73 -3.47 -1.50
N ASN A 4 -18.94 -4.01 -2.68
CA ASN A 4 -19.14 -5.44 -2.87
C ASN A 4 -17.84 -6.22 -2.71
N GLU A 5 -16.75 -5.66 -3.24
CA GLU A 5 -15.43 -6.26 -3.14
C GLU A 5 -14.86 -6.20 -1.73
N ALA A 6 -15.35 -5.28 -0.89
CA ALA A 6 -14.90 -5.17 0.50
C ALA A 6 -15.16 -6.43 1.30
N ILE A 7 -16.34 -7.05 1.13
CA ILE A 7 -16.68 -8.30 1.82
C ILE A 7 -15.77 -9.43 1.35
N GLU A 8 -15.56 -9.53 0.05
CA GLU A 8 -14.68 -10.54 -0.52
C GLU A 8 -13.25 -10.37 -0.02
N ALA A 9 -12.74 -9.14 -0.03
CA ALA A 9 -11.40 -8.83 0.45
C ALA A 9 -11.24 -9.17 1.93
N PHE A 10 -12.26 -8.88 2.76
CA PHE A 10 -12.24 -9.22 4.17
C PHE A 10 -12.14 -10.73 4.38
N ASN A 11 -12.91 -11.50 3.63
CA ASN A 11 -12.93 -12.97 3.74
C ASN A 11 -11.61 -13.59 3.27
N LYS A 12 -10.92 -12.94 2.34
CA LYS A 12 -9.63 -13.40 1.79
C LYS A 12 -8.41 -12.80 2.46
N ARG A 13 -8.59 -11.94 3.47
CA ARG A 13 -7.45 -11.26 4.09
C ARG A 13 -6.46 -12.23 4.69
N LEU A 14 -5.19 -11.85 4.62
CA LEU A 14 -4.11 -12.62 5.21
C LEU A 14 -4.06 -12.38 6.72
N THR A 15 -4.03 -13.47 7.47
CA THR A 15 -3.92 -13.44 8.94
C THR A 15 -2.70 -14.20 9.41
N VAL A 16 -1.60 -14.12 8.66
CA VAL A 16 -0.38 -14.88 8.91
C VAL A 16 0.78 -13.93 9.15
N ASP A 17 1.82 -14.45 9.80
CA ASP A 17 3.07 -13.73 9.94
C ASP A 17 3.84 -13.78 8.61
N LEU A 18 3.86 -12.65 7.91
CA LEU A 18 4.54 -12.52 6.62
C LEU A 18 6.05 -12.71 6.72
N ASN A 19 6.63 -12.56 7.90
CA ASN A 19 8.06 -12.76 8.11
C ASN A 19 8.44 -14.24 8.25
N ASN A 20 7.46 -15.13 8.34
CA ASN A 20 7.70 -16.55 8.57
C ASN A 20 7.17 -17.40 7.42
N ILE A 21 7.80 -17.27 6.26
CA ILE A 21 7.42 -17.94 5.03
C ILE A 21 7.41 -19.46 5.21
N LYS A 22 8.36 -20.00 5.98
CA LYS A 22 8.50 -21.46 6.16
C LYS A 22 7.29 -22.09 6.85
N LYS A 23 6.53 -21.32 7.61
CA LYS A 23 5.33 -21.81 8.32
C LYS A 23 4.04 -21.61 7.55
N MET A 24 4.10 -20.99 6.37
CA MET A 24 2.91 -20.75 5.58
C MET A 24 2.47 -22.01 4.84
N THR A 25 1.15 -22.22 4.80
CA THR A 25 0.55 -23.26 3.96
C THR A 25 0.65 -22.84 2.49
N PRO A 26 0.57 -23.80 1.55
CA PRO A 26 0.53 -23.46 0.12
C PRO A 26 -0.57 -22.45 -0.24
N SER A 27 -1.72 -22.54 0.38
CA SER A 27 -2.82 -21.58 0.17
C SER A 27 -2.43 -20.18 0.63
N GLN A 28 -1.76 -20.06 1.77
CA GLN A 28 -1.29 -18.76 2.27
C GLN A 28 -0.21 -18.17 1.37
N LEU A 29 0.72 -18.98 0.88
CA LEU A 29 1.74 -18.54 -0.07
C LEU A 29 1.11 -18.01 -1.36
N ASP A 30 0.10 -18.69 -1.87
CA ASP A 30 -0.62 -18.24 -3.06
C ASP A 30 -1.29 -16.89 -2.85
N ARG A 31 -1.87 -16.66 -1.67
CA ARG A 31 -2.50 -15.37 -1.34
C ARG A 31 -1.48 -14.23 -1.26
N VAL A 32 -0.31 -14.50 -0.71
CA VAL A 32 0.77 -13.50 -0.67
C VAL A 32 1.17 -13.12 -2.09
N LYS A 33 1.31 -14.10 -2.98
CA LYS A 33 1.63 -13.84 -4.39
C LYS A 33 0.53 -13.08 -5.11
N ASP A 34 -0.73 -13.42 -4.87
CA ASP A 34 -1.86 -12.75 -5.49
C ASP A 34 -1.94 -11.28 -5.04
N LEU A 35 -1.80 -11.04 -3.76
CA LEU A 35 -1.81 -9.68 -3.22
C LEU A 35 -0.66 -8.85 -3.79
N GLY A 36 0.53 -9.43 -3.86
CA GLY A 36 1.69 -8.76 -4.43
C GLY A 36 1.52 -8.47 -5.92
N SER A 37 0.88 -9.37 -6.66
CA SER A 37 0.59 -9.16 -8.08
C SER A 37 -0.42 -8.04 -8.29
N GLN A 38 -1.46 -7.98 -7.46
CA GLN A 38 -2.42 -6.88 -7.49
C GLN A 38 -1.74 -5.54 -7.19
N ALA A 39 -0.90 -5.51 -6.17
CA ALA A 39 -0.15 -4.30 -5.81
C ALA A 39 0.79 -3.86 -6.93
N GLU A 40 1.48 -4.80 -7.55
CA GLU A 40 2.37 -4.52 -8.67
C GLU A 40 1.60 -3.93 -9.85
N ASN A 41 0.44 -4.49 -10.18
CA ASN A 41 -0.39 -3.97 -11.24
C ASN A 41 -0.84 -2.53 -10.96
N LEU A 42 -1.21 -2.21 -9.73
CA LEU A 42 -1.56 -0.85 -9.35
C LEU A 42 -0.36 0.09 -9.46
N LEU A 43 0.80 -0.33 -8.98
CA LEU A 43 2.01 0.50 -9.03
C LEU A 43 2.47 0.79 -10.46
N LYS A 44 2.17 -0.10 -11.40
CA LYS A 44 2.48 0.06 -12.82
C LYS A 44 1.38 0.77 -13.61
N ASN A 45 0.22 0.97 -13.01
CA ASN A 45 -0.92 1.57 -13.68
C ASN A 45 -0.75 3.08 -13.74
N LYS A 46 -0.73 3.63 -14.93
CA LYS A 46 -0.51 5.06 -15.17
C LYS A 46 -1.65 5.90 -14.62
N ASP A 47 -2.88 5.47 -14.79
CA ASP A 47 -4.05 6.19 -14.30
C ASP A 47 -4.08 6.24 -12.78
N PHE A 48 -3.72 5.12 -12.15
CA PHE A 48 -3.60 5.06 -10.70
C PHE A 48 -2.53 6.04 -10.20
N ALA A 49 -1.37 6.07 -10.84
CA ALA A 49 -0.30 7.01 -10.49
C ALA A 49 -0.75 8.46 -10.65
N TYR A 50 -1.42 8.78 -11.75
CA TYR A 50 -1.93 10.13 -11.98
C TYR A 50 -2.95 10.53 -10.92
N PHE A 51 -3.83 9.62 -10.54
CA PHE A 51 -4.85 9.90 -9.55
C PHE A 51 -4.23 10.17 -8.16
N ILE A 52 -3.23 9.37 -7.78
CA ILE A 52 -2.49 9.57 -6.53
C ILE A 52 -1.83 10.95 -6.52
N HIS A 53 -1.14 11.32 -7.60
CA HIS A 53 -0.46 12.60 -7.67
C HIS A 53 -1.45 13.77 -7.70
N SER A 54 -2.57 13.63 -8.41
CA SER A 54 -3.62 14.64 -8.41
C SER A 54 -4.17 14.89 -7.02
N PHE A 55 -4.41 13.82 -6.27
CA PHE A 55 -4.87 13.94 -4.89
C PHE A 55 -3.85 14.68 -4.02
N LYS A 56 -2.57 14.33 -4.16
CA LYS A 56 -1.49 14.98 -3.41
C LYS A 56 -1.40 16.48 -3.72
N PHE A 57 -1.42 16.84 -4.99
CA PHE A 57 -1.35 18.24 -5.41
C PHE A 57 -2.55 19.03 -4.89
N ASP A 58 -3.75 18.45 -4.98
CA ASP A 58 -4.95 19.09 -4.46
C ASP A 58 -4.82 19.36 -2.96
N ARG A 59 -4.36 18.38 -2.18
CA ARG A 59 -4.19 18.53 -0.74
C ARG A 59 -3.09 19.52 -0.37
N VAL A 60 -1.99 19.52 -1.10
CA VAL A 60 -0.91 20.49 -0.89
C VAL A 60 -1.37 21.90 -1.20
N ASP A 61 -2.14 22.08 -2.28
CA ASP A 61 -2.68 23.39 -2.65
C ASP A 61 -3.59 23.93 -1.54
N VAL A 62 -4.46 23.08 -0.99
CA VAL A 62 -5.33 23.48 0.12
C VAL A 62 -4.50 23.86 1.35
N LEU A 63 -3.46 23.09 1.70
CA LEU A 63 -2.57 23.42 2.81
C LEU A 63 -1.88 24.76 2.58
N THR A 64 -1.41 25.04 1.39
CA THR A 64 -0.74 26.29 1.04
C THR A 64 -1.69 27.47 1.22
N GLU A 65 -2.92 27.33 0.77
CA GLU A 65 -3.96 28.34 0.93
C GLU A 65 -4.26 28.59 2.40
N ILE A 66 -4.36 27.52 3.20
CA ILE A 66 -4.60 27.60 4.64
C ILE A 66 -3.47 28.39 5.33
N VAL A 67 -2.23 28.10 4.98
CA VAL A 67 -1.07 28.81 5.57
C VAL A 67 -1.06 30.30 5.22
N ALA A 68 -1.59 30.67 4.06
CA ALA A 68 -1.68 32.05 3.62
C ALA A 68 -2.74 32.86 4.40
N HIS A 69 -3.69 32.19 5.07
CA HIS A 69 -4.74 32.82 5.86
C HIS A 69 -4.49 32.59 7.35
N THR A 70 -4.32 33.66 8.11
CA THR A 70 -3.94 33.59 9.52
C THR A 70 -5.06 33.12 10.44
N GLU A 71 -6.29 33.06 9.96
CA GLU A 71 -7.47 32.67 10.76
C GLU A 71 -7.89 31.22 10.57
N VAL A 72 -6.99 30.40 10.06
CA VAL A 72 -7.38 29.07 9.65
C VAL A 72 -7.50 28.12 10.82
N ASP A 73 -8.52 27.28 10.72
CA ASP A 73 -8.77 26.17 11.59
C ASP A 73 -7.59 25.20 11.58
N ASN A 74 -6.90 25.10 12.69
CA ASN A 74 -5.78 24.21 12.90
C ASN A 74 -6.19 22.74 12.72
N ASN A 75 -7.44 22.40 12.99
CA ASN A 75 -7.96 21.04 12.79
C ASN A 75 -7.97 20.64 11.31
N MET A 76 -8.30 21.58 10.42
CA MET A 76 -8.25 21.31 8.98
C MET A 76 -6.83 21.04 8.50
N ARG A 77 -5.86 21.79 8.99
CA ARG A 77 -4.44 21.56 8.68
C ARG A 77 -3.98 20.18 9.11
N VAL A 78 -4.33 19.78 10.32
CA VAL A 78 -4.00 18.46 10.86
C VAL A 78 -4.68 17.36 10.04
N ALA A 79 -5.96 17.54 9.70
CA ALA A 79 -6.70 16.57 8.90
C ALA A 79 -6.05 16.34 7.53
N ILE A 80 -5.67 17.41 6.83
CA ILE A 80 -5.02 17.30 5.51
C ILE A 80 -3.65 16.64 5.62
N SER A 81 -2.88 17.01 6.63
CA SER A 81 -1.56 16.39 6.86
C SER A 81 -1.71 14.89 7.12
N ASN A 82 -2.72 14.48 7.87
CA ASN A 82 -3.01 13.07 8.11
C ASN A 82 -3.45 12.34 6.83
N GLN A 83 -4.22 13.00 5.96
CA GLN A 83 -4.61 12.44 4.67
C GLN A 83 -3.40 12.16 3.79
N LEU A 84 -2.44 13.09 3.74
CA LEU A 84 -1.20 12.91 2.98
C LEU A 84 -0.35 11.79 3.56
N ALA A 85 -0.21 11.74 4.87
CA ALA A 85 0.54 10.68 5.55
C ALA A 85 -0.12 9.31 5.31
N GLY A 86 -1.45 9.24 5.36
CA GLY A 86 -2.20 8.01 5.10
C GLY A 86 -2.02 7.52 3.67
N LEU A 87 -2.01 8.43 2.70
CA LEU A 87 -1.75 8.06 1.31
C LEU A 87 -0.33 7.51 1.14
N ASP A 88 0.66 8.11 1.77
CA ASP A 88 2.04 7.61 1.72
C ASP A 88 2.13 6.21 2.34
N GLU A 89 1.46 5.97 3.45
CA GLU A 89 1.40 4.64 4.05
C GLU A 89 0.70 3.63 3.14
N PHE A 90 -0.35 4.04 2.44
CA PHE A 90 -1.03 3.18 1.48
C PHE A 90 -0.07 2.76 0.35
N VAL A 91 0.67 3.70 -0.24
CA VAL A 91 1.64 3.40 -1.29
C VAL A 91 2.75 2.49 -0.76
N LYS A 92 3.22 2.72 0.45
CA LYS A 92 4.20 1.82 1.10
C LYS A 92 3.65 0.41 1.28
N SER A 93 2.36 0.28 1.59
CA SER A 93 1.74 -1.05 1.74
C SER A 93 1.73 -1.82 0.42
N LEU A 94 1.52 -1.13 -0.70
CA LEU A 94 1.61 -1.75 -2.02
C LEU A 94 3.03 -2.26 -2.31
N LYS A 95 4.03 -1.45 -2.02
CA LYS A 95 5.43 -1.83 -2.20
C LYS A 95 5.82 -3.01 -1.31
N ARG A 96 5.31 -3.03 -0.08
CA ARG A 96 5.54 -4.14 0.85
C ARG A 96 4.91 -5.44 0.35
N ALA A 97 3.71 -5.36 -0.22
CA ALA A 97 3.06 -6.53 -0.81
C ALA A 97 3.89 -7.13 -1.95
N VAL A 98 4.46 -6.30 -2.80
CA VAL A 98 5.36 -6.75 -3.87
C VAL A 98 6.61 -7.40 -3.28
N TYR A 99 7.18 -6.81 -2.25
CA TYR A 99 8.35 -7.36 -1.57
C TYR A 99 8.08 -8.78 -1.05
N PHE A 100 6.98 -8.98 -0.34
CA PHE A 100 6.66 -10.30 0.20
C PHE A 100 6.33 -11.31 -0.90
N LYS A 101 5.67 -10.87 -1.97
CA LYS A 101 5.49 -11.73 -3.16
C LYS A 101 6.83 -12.23 -3.67
N ASN A 102 7.79 -11.34 -3.84
CA ASN A 102 9.11 -11.69 -4.38
C ASN A 102 9.86 -12.63 -3.43
N ARG A 103 9.71 -12.45 -2.12
CA ARG A 103 10.28 -13.37 -1.14
C ARG A 103 9.67 -14.77 -1.25
N VAL A 104 8.36 -14.85 -1.42
CA VAL A 104 7.67 -16.14 -1.59
C VAL A 104 8.16 -16.83 -2.87
N VAL A 105 8.22 -16.10 -3.98
CA VAL A 105 8.71 -16.66 -5.25
C VAL A 105 10.15 -17.16 -5.09
N SER A 106 11.02 -16.39 -4.47
CA SER A 106 12.42 -16.81 -4.24
C SER A 106 12.50 -18.04 -3.37
N HIS A 107 11.69 -18.13 -2.33
CA HIS A 107 11.63 -19.29 -1.44
C HIS A 107 11.16 -20.55 -2.21
N GLN A 108 10.11 -20.41 -3.03
CA GLN A 108 9.56 -21.52 -3.80
C GLN A 108 10.48 -22.00 -4.92
N THR A 109 11.31 -21.11 -5.45
CA THR A 109 12.30 -21.46 -6.50
C THR A 109 13.63 -21.90 -5.93
N GLY A 110 13.81 -21.88 -4.61
CA GLY A 110 15.06 -22.22 -3.94
C GLY A 110 16.13 -21.14 -4.03
N GLN A 111 15.79 -19.95 -4.48
CA GLN A 111 16.71 -18.81 -4.49
C GLN A 111 16.77 -18.18 -3.11
N VAL A 112 18.00 -17.88 -2.68
CA VAL A 112 18.20 -17.18 -1.40
C VAL A 112 18.47 -15.72 -1.70
N THR A 113 17.60 -14.84 -1.18
CA THR A 113 17.87 -13.42 -1.18
C THR A 113 18.63 -13.08 0.09
N SER A 114 19.85 -12.59 -0.06
CA SER A 114 20.71 -12.21 1.05
C SER A 114 20.48 -10.77 1.50
N GLU A 115 19.64 -10.04 0.84
CA GLU A 115 19.40 -8.63 1.13
C GLU A 115 18.09 -8.44 1.87
N ASP A 116 18.10 -7.59 2.88
CA ASP A 116 16.90 -7.09 3.48
C ASP A 116 16.43 -5.87 2.69
N PRO A 117 15.40 -6.02 1.89
CA PRO A 117 15.10 -5.02 0.87
C PRO A 117 14.16 -3.94 1.30
N ILE A 118 13.68 -3.95 2.50
CA ILE A 118 12.80 -2.89 2.95
C ILE A 118 13.38 -2.20 4.15
N ALA A 119 13.93 -1.09 3.84
CA ALA A 119 14.27 -0.12 4.85
C ALA A 119 13.00 0.61 5.29
#